data_801b5132e7bcd3c869b03167965aa321
#
_entry.id   801b5132e7bcd3c869b03167965aa321
#
_cell.length_a   1.000
_cell.length_b   1.000
_cell.length_c   1.000
_cell.angle_alpha   90.00
_cell.angle_beta   90.00
_cell.angle_gamma   90.00
#
_symmetry.space_group_name_H-M   'P 1'
#
loop_
_entity.id
_entity.type
_entity.pdbx_description
1 polymer ?
#
loop_
_entity_poly.entity_id
_entity_poly.type
_entity_poly.pdbx_seq_one_letter_code
_entity_poly.pdbx_strand_id
1 'polypeptide(L)'
;MPSSSPLVLAELAASTRAAADAFIAAGTAANTVRSYQSALAYWSAWLQLRYRRALGDGALPPEVAVQFIVDHLARPDGAGGWSHLLPANLDAALVAAGVKGKPGPLAFSTVSHRLAVLAKWHRLQQWENPAESQVVKTLLREARKAQARHGVSVRKKTAVVLEPLQAMLATCTDGIRGLRDRALLLLAWSGGGRRRSEVIGLQVQDLRRLDADTWLYALGATKTDTGGERREKPLQGPAAHALQAWLEAAPAQTGPLFRRLYRGGRVSSTGLSGDQVARIVKRRAQLAGLEGDWAAHSLRSGFVTEAGRQGVPLGEVMAMTEHRSITTVMGYFQAGSLLGSRATKLLGQALTPQASASAPSDE
;
A
#
# COMPACT_ATOMS: atom_id res chain seq x y z
N MET A 1 28.77 43.45 -19.90
CA MET A 1 27.67 43.43 -18.97
C MET A 1 26.39 43.21 -19.77
N PRO A 2 25.77 42.01 -19.73
CA PRO A 2 24.48 41.85 -20.37
C PRO A 2 23.43 42.61 -19.56
N SER A 3 22.77 43.58 -20.21
CA SER A 3 21.66 44.30 -19.62
C SER A 3 20.48 43.35 -19.41
N SER A 4 20.19 43.03 -18.18
CA SER A 4 18.94 42.34 -17.83
C SER A 4 17.79 43.32 -17.99
N SER A 5 17.20 43.38 -19.18
CA SER A 5 15.87 44.01 -19.33
C SER A 5 14.87 43.33 -18.38
N PRO A 6 14.05 44.05 -17.63
CA PRO A 6 13.03 43.47 -16.81
C PRO A 6 12.08 42.66 -17.68
N LEU A 7 11.85 41.38 -17.31
CA LEU A 7 10.91 40.54 -18.00
C LEU A 7 9.51 41.14 -17.98
N VAL A 8 8.84 41.14 -19.09
CA VAL A 8 7.43 41.56 -19.17
C VAL A 8 6.62 40.63 -18.25
N LEU A 9 5.65 41.19 -17.53
CA LEU A 9 4.88 40.46 -16.49
C LEU A 9 4.25 39.15 -17.04
N ALA A 10 3.86 39.12 -18.32
CA ALA A 10 3.33 37.95 -19.00
C ALA A 10 4.41 36.85 -19.23
N GLU A 11 5.63 37.24 -19.58
CA GLU A 11 6.76 36.31 -19.76
C GLU A 11 7.26 35.76 -18.42
N LEU A 12 7.26 36.60 -17.38
CA LEU A 12 7.56 36.19 -16.01
C LEU A 12 6.53 35.19 -15.51
N ALA A 13 5.24 35.38 -15.77
CA ALA A 13 4.16 34.47 -15.41
C ALA A 13 4.29 33.11 -16.14
N ALA A 14 4.67 33.12 -17.41
CA ALA A 14 4.85 31.88 -18.19
C ALA A 14 6.07 31.08 -17.70
N SER A 15 7.22 31.74 -17.49
CA SER A 15 8.43 31.09 -16.98
C SER A 15 8.25 30.57 -15.55
N THR A 16 7.58 31.31 -14.69
CA THR A 16 7.25 30.92 -13.31
C THR A 16 6.31 29.72 -13.30
N ARG A 17 5.32 29.69 -14.19
CA ARG A 17 4.40 28.53 -14.32
C ARG A 17 5.14 27.29 -14.81
N ALA A 18 5.99 27.39 -15.82
CA ALA A 18 6.80 26.28 -16.32
C ALA A 18 7.76 25.73 -15.23
N ALA A 19 8.38 26.62 -14.45
CA ALA A 19 9.22 26.22 -13.33
C ALA A 19 8.42 25.53 -12.23
N ALA A 20 7.24 26.05 -11.87
CA ALA A 20 6.34 25.43 -10.90
C ALA A 20 5.89 24.04 -11.36
N ASP A 21 5.51 23.88 -12.63
CA ASP A 21 5.12 22.60 -13.20
C ASP A 21 6.30 21.59 -13.19
N ALA A 22 7.52 22.04 -13.46
CA ALA A 22 8.72 21.21 -13.37
C ALA A 22 8.98 20.75 -11.92
N PHE A 23 8.84 21.62 -10.92
CA PHE A 23 8.95 21.24 -9.50
C PHE A 23 7.87 20.24 -9.09
N ILE A 24 6.61 20.46 -9.52
CA ILE A 24 5.51 19.53 -9.24
C ILE A 24 5.77 18.16 -9.89
N ALA A 25 6.26 18.16 -11.13
CA ALA A 25 6.60 16.94 -11.85
C ALA A 25 7.75 16.19 -11.18
N ALA A 26 8.82 16.88 -10.78
CA ALA A 26 9.96 16.30 -10.08
C ALA A 26 9.59 15.76 -8.70
N GLY A 27 8.67 16.41 -7.98
CA GLY A 27 8.19 15.99 -6.67
C GLY A 27 7.14 14.87 -6.70
N THR A 28 6.61 14.53 -7.88
CA THR A 28 5.52 13.54 -7.99
C THR A 28 6.09 12.13 -8.23
N ALA A 29 5.82 11.21 -7.31
CA ALA A 29 6.26 9.81 -7.43
C ALA A 29 5.73 9.17 -8.73
N ALA A 30 6.58 8.45 -9.47
CA ALA A 30 6.24 7.80 -10.75
C ALA A 30 5.00 6.90 -10.70
N ASN A 31 4.74 6.23 -9.57
CA ASN A 31 3.52 5.45 -9.37
C ASN A 31 2.26 6.32 -9.28
N THR A 32 2.37 7.52 -8.72
CA THR A 32 1.26 8.50 -8.66
C THR A 32 0.94 9.00 -10.05
N VAL A 33 1.97 9.33 -10.85
CA VAL A 33 1.80 9.75 -12.25
C VAL A 33 1.10 8.65 -13.05
N ARG A 34 1.58 7.41 -12.99
CA ARG A 34 0.95 6.26 -13.68
C ARG A 34 -0.50 6.04 -13.26
N SER A 35 -0.78 6.17 -11.96
CA SER A 35 -2.14 6.02 -11.43
C SER A 35 -3.07 7.11 -11.94
N TYR A 36 -2.60 8.35 -12.04
CA TYR A 36 -3.35 9.46 -12.59
C TYR A 36 -3.59 9.31 -14.09
N GLN A 37 -2.54 8.95 -14.84
CA GLN A 37 -2.66 8.68 -16.28
C GLN A 37 -3.69 7.58 -16.56
N SER A 38 -3.64 6.47 -15.81
CA SER A 38 -4.62 5.39 -15.93
C SER A 38 -6.05 5.85 -15.61
N ALA A 39 -6.23 6.67 -14.58
CA ALA A 39 -7.56 7.19 -14.23
C ALA A 39 -8.09 8.17 -15.28
N LEU A 40 -7.25 9.08 -15.79
CA LEU A 40 -7.64 10.03 -16.83
C LEU A 40 -7.91 9.33 -18.16
N ALA A 41 -7.11 8.32 -18.54
CA ALA A 41 -7.38 7.49 -19.73
C ALA A 41 -8.75 6.80 -19.63
N TYR A 42 -9.10 6.32 -18.45
CA TYR A 42 -10.43 5.74 -18.23
C TYR A 42 -11.55 6.77 -18.36
N TRP A 43 -11.40 7.94 -17.74
CA TRP A 43 -12.36 9.05 -17.87
C TRP A 43 -12.56 9.46 -19.33
N SER A 44 -11.47 9.62 -20.07
CA SER A 44 -11.51 9.99 -21.50
C SER A 44 -12.27 8.94 -22.32
N ALA A 45 -11.97 7.66 -22.14
CA ALA A 45 -12.65 6.58 -22.86
C ALA A 45 -14.14 6.50 -22.49
N TRP A 46 -14.48 6.59 -21.18
CA TRP A 46 -15.88 6.53 -20.74
C TRP A 46 -16.70 7.73 -21.24
N LEU A 47 -16.15 8.95 -21.15
CA LEU A 47 -16.81 10.17 -21.66
C LEU A 47 -17.06 10.07 -23.18
N GLN A 48 -16.05 9.63 -23.93
CA GLN A 48 -16.18 9.45 -25.37
C GLN A 48 -17.26 8.42 -25.75
N LEU A 49 -17.31 7.31 -25.03
CA LEU A 49 -18.30 6.25 -25.28
C LEU A 49 -19.70 6.66 -24.83
N ARG A 50 -19.81 7.33 -23.69
CA ARG A 50 -21.11 7.66 -23.06
C ARG A 50 -21.75 8.93 -23.62
N TYR A 51 -20.92 9.95 -23.92
CA TYR A 51 -21.38 11.30 -24.26
C TYR A 51 -20.82 11.85 -25.57
N ARG A 52 -19.95 11.12 -26.26
CA ARG A 52 -19.22 11.62 -27.45
C ARG A 52 -18.43 12.89 -27.18
N ARG A 53 -17.95 13.06 -25.96
CA ARG A 53 -17.25 14.25 -25.47
C ARG A 53 -15.82 13.90 -25.05
N ALA A 54 -14.85 14.79 -25.37
CA ALA A 54 -13.50 14.66 -24.88
C ALA A 54 -13.37 15.22 -23.44
N LEU A 55 -12.42 14.69 -22.68
CA LEU A 55 -12.17 15.13 -21.29
C LEU A 55 -11.70 16.60 -21.22
N GLY A 56 -11.09 17.12 -22.31
CA GLY A 56 -10.59 18.49 -22.40
C GLY A 56 -11.58 19.54 -22.88
N ASP A 57 -12.82 19.16 -23.23
CA ASP A 57 -13.82 20.07 -23.85
C ASP A 57 -14.46 21.06 -22.85
N GLY A 58 -13.91 21.18 -21.65
CA GLY A 58 -14.37 22.08 -20.60
C GLY A 58 -14.81 21.37 -19.33
N ALA A 59 -15.25 22.13 -18.34
CA ALA A 59 -15.69 21.63 -17.04
C ALA A 59 -16.81 20.58 -17.20
N LEU A 60 -16.72 19.52 -16.43
CA LEU A 60 -17.77 18.51 -16.32
C LEU A 60 -18.75 18.93 -15.22
N PRO A 61 -20.07 18.91 -15.49
CA PRO A 61 -21.06 19.21 -14.47
C PRO A 61 -21.19 18.05 -13.45
N PRO A 62 -21.71 18.33 -12.23
CA PRO A 62 -21.89 17.31 -11.18
C PRO A 62 -22.68 16.08 -11.62
N GLU A 63 -23.65 16.23 -12.54
CA GLU A 63 -24.48 15.15 -13.06
C GLU A 63 -23.65 14.08 -13.77
N VAL A 64 -22.56 14.46 -14.44
CA VAL A 64 -21.62 13.52 -15.07
C VAL A 64 -20.88 12.70 -14.02
N ALA A 65 -20.49 13.33 -12.90
CA ALA A 65 -19.87 12.60 -11.78
C ALA A 65 -20.87 11.65 -11.11
N VAL A 66 -22.14 12.06 -10.95
CA VAL A 66 -23.24 11.20 -10.48
C VAL A 66 -23.43 10.01 -11.41
N GLN A 67 -23.53 10.25 -12.72
CA GLN A 67 -23.68 9.17 -13.71
C GLN A 67 -22.49 8.21 -13.69
N PHE A 68 -21.27 8.73 -13.53
CA PHE A 68 -20.09 7.89 -13.39
C PHE A 68 -20.19 6.94 -12.19
N ILE A 69 -20.63 7.44 -11.03
CA ILE A 69 -20.82 6.64 -9.83
C ILE A 69 -21.85 5.54 -10.06
N VAL A 70 -23.00 5.89 -10.64
CA VAL A 70 -24.13 4.99 -10.85
C VAL A 70 -23.82 3.93 -11.93
N ASP A 71 -23.09 4.30 -12.98
CA ASP A 71 -22.61 3.37 -13.99
C ASP A 71 -21.67 2.30 -13.41
N HIS A 72 -20.85 2.67 -12.42
CA HIS A 72 -19.71 1.83 -12.02
C HIS A 72 -19.84 1.15 -10.67
N LEU A 73 -20.61 1.70 -9.73
CA LEU A 73 -20.79 1.06 -8.42
C LEU A 73 -21.91 0.02 -8.47
N ALA A 74 -21.62 -1.14 -7.91
CA ALA A 74 -22.65 -2.12 -7.62
C ALA A 74 -23.62 -1.60 -6.56
N ARG A 75 -24.92 -1.84 -6.78
CA ARG A 75 -26.02 -1.55 -5.86
C ARG A 75 -26.94 -2.76 -5.78
N PRO A 76 -27.70 -2.94 -4.68
CA PRO A 76 -28.75 -3.95 -4.61
C PRO A 76 -29.77 -3.75 -5.74
N ASP A 77 -30.13 -4.83 -6.41
CA ASP A 77 -31.07 -4.82 -7.55
C ASP A 77 -32.55 -5.06 -7.16
N GLY A 78 -32.80 -5.23 -5.85
CA GLY A 78 -34.13 -5.53 -5.34
C GLY A 78 -34.54 -7.01 -5.43
N ALA A 79 -33.80 -7.83 -6.19
CA ALA A 79 -34.03 -9.26 -6.33
C ALA A 79 -33.04 -10.11 -5.49
N GLY A 80 -32.31 -9.47 -4.58
CA GLY A 80 -31.28 -10.10 -3.74
C GLY A 80 -29.89 -10.16 -4.38
N GLY A 81 -29.76 -9.64 -5.62
CA GLY A 81 -28.48 -9.54 -6.35
C GLY A 81 -27.87 -8.15 -6.31
N TRP A 82 -26.81 -7.99 -7.10
CA TRP A 82 -26.06 -6.75 -7.25
C TRP A 82 -25.96 -6.39 -8.73
N SER A 83 -26.38 -5.18 -9.11
CA SER A 83 -26.30 -4.65 -10.47
C SER A 83 -25.58 -3.30 -10.51
N HIS A 84 -25.21 -2.87 -11.71
CA HIS A 84 -24.68 -1.54 -12.01
C HIS A 84 -25.31 -1.06 -13.33
N LEU A 85 -25.25 0.25 -13.60
CA LEU A 85 -25.97 0.82 -14.73
C LEU A 85 -25.12 1.01 -16.00
N LEU A 86 -23.83 0.68 -15.96
CA LEU A 86 -23.00 0.75 -17.17
C LEU A 86 -23.52 -0.25 -18.20
N PRO A 87 -23.95 0.20 -19.41
CA PRO A 87 -24.41 -0.70 -20.46
C PRO A 87 -23.35 -1.74 -20.84
N ALA A 88 -23.76 -2.98 -21.06
CA ALA A 88 -22.84 -4.10 -21.32
C ALA A 88 -21.93 -3.88 -22.53
N ASN A 89 -22.45 -3.23 -23.60
CA ASN A 89 -21.66 -2.88 -24.77
C ASN A 89 -20.58 -1.83 -24.46
N LEU A 90 -20.87 -0.83 -23.62
CA LEU A 90 -19.89 0.16 -23.20
C LEU A 90 -18.86 -0.47 -22.25
N ASP A 91 -19.30 -1.36 -21.36
CA ASP A 91 -18.41 -2.10 -20.49
C ASP A 91 -17.41 -2.96 -21.27
N ALA A 92 -17.89 -3.71 -22.26
CA ALA A 92 -17.05 -4.49 -23.17
C ALA A 92 -16.08 -3.60 -23.96
N ALA A 93 -16.54 -2.43 -24.45
CA ALA A 93 -15.69 -1.49 -25.17
C ALA A 93 -14.57 -0.91 -24.30
N LEU A 94 -14.82 -0.61 -23.02
CA LEU A 94 -13.80 -0.16 -22.06
C LEU A 94 -12.75 -1.25 -21.79
N VAL A 95 -13.17 -2.52 -21.76
CA VAL A 95 -12.24 -3.65 -21.63
C VAL A 95 -11.41 -3.82 -22.89
N ALA A 96 -12.03 -3.77 -24.07
CA ALA A 96 -11.35 -3.86 -25.36
C ALA A 96 -10.34 -2.74 -25.57
N ALA A 97 -10.65 -1.52 -25.09
CA ALA A 97 -9.73 -0.38 -25.10
C ALA A 97 -8.58 -0.51 -24.07
N GLY A 98 -8.51 -1.57 -23.28
CA GLY A 98 -7.45 -1.82 -22.29
C GLY A 98 -7.49 -0.89 -21.06
N VAL A 99 -8.53 -0.05 -20.90
CA VAL A 99 -8.66 0.86 -19.75
C VAL A 99 -9.38 0.22 -18.57
N LYS A 100 -10.05 -0.92 -18.79
CA LYS A 100 -10.71 -1.74 -17.78
C LYS A 100 -10.22 -3.19 -17.85
N GLY A 101 -9.91 -3.80 -16.73
CA GLY A 101 -9.31 -5.14 -16.69
C GLY A 101 -10.29 -6.29 -16.92
N LYS A 102 -11.59 -6.10 -16.60
CA LYS A 102 -12.66 -7.10 -16.76
C LYS A 102 -14.02 -6.42 -16.74
N PRO A 103 -15.06 -7.03 -17.32
CA PRO A 103 -16.43 -6.56 -17.20
C PRO A 103 -16.94 -6.56 -15.75
N GLY A 104 -18.00 -5.80 -15.50
CA GLY A 104 -18.68 -5.71 -14.21
C GLY A 104 -18.37 -4.45 -13.41
N PRO A 105 -18.94 -4.32 -12.21
CA PRO A 105 -18.80 -3.12 -11.40
C PRO A 105 -17.36 -2.91 -10.92
N LEU A 106 -17.01 -1.65 -10.65
CA LEU A 106 -15.74 -1.28 -10.03
C LEU A 106 -15.86 -1.32 -8.51
N ALA A 107 -14.73 -1.58 -7.84
CA ALA A 107 -14.66 -1.42 -6.39
C ALA A 107 -14.87 0.06 -5.98
N PHE A 108 -15.49 0.28 -4.83
CA PHE A 108 -15.73 1.62 -4.28
C PHE A 108 -14.44 2.47 -4.23
N SER A 109 -13.33 1.88 -3.79
CA SER A 109 -12.03 2.55 -3.75
C SER A 109 -11.54 3.00 -5.12
N THR A 110 -11.84 2.23 -6.17
CA THR A 110 -11.47 2.57 -7.56
C THR A 110 -12.30 3.75 -8.06
N VAL A 111 -13.60 3.76 -7.81
CA VAL A 111 -14.49 4.88 -8.17
C VAL A 111 -14.09 6.15 -7.43
N SER A 112 -13.90 6.06 -6.10
CA SER A 112 -13.45 7.19 -5.28
C SER A 112 -12.09 7.74 -5.73
N HIS A 113 -11.15 6.87 -6.09
CA HIS A 113 -9.84 7.29 -6.61
C HIS A 113 -9.98 8.01 -7.96
N ARG A 114 -10.78 7.50 -8.88
CA ARG A 114 -11.01 8.13 -10.19
C ARG A 114 -11.68 9.50 -10.05
N LEU A 115 -12.63 9.65 -9.14
CA LEU A 115 -13.24 10.95 -8.83
C LEU A 115 -12.23 11.92 -8.21
N ALA A 116 -11.36 11.46 -7.31
CA ALA A 116 -10.29 12.28 -6.75
C ALA A 116 -9.29 12.76 -7.82
N VAL A 117 -8.99 11.91 -8.80
CA VAL A 117 -8.14 12.30 -9.94
C VAL A 117 -8.85 13.31 -10.85
N LEU A 118 -10.14 13.13 -11.13
CA LEU A 118 -10.94 14.11 -11.87
C LEU A 118 -10.97 15.46 -11.14
N ALA A 119 -11.20 15.45 -9.84
CA ALA A 119 -11.17 16.64 -9.00
C ALA A 119 -9.82 17.38 -9.08
N LYS A 120 -8.70 16.64 -9.08
CA LYS A 120 -7.38 17.23 -9.29
C LYS A 120 -7.21 17.78 -10.70
N TRP A 121 -7.69 17.08 -11.71
CA TRP A 121 -7.68 17.54 -13.11
C TRP A 121 -8.44 18.86 -13.26
N HIS A 122 -9.67 18.97 -12.75
CA HIS A 122 -10.46 20.19 -12.78
C HIS A 122 -9.74 21.35 -12.09
N ARG A 123 -9.13 21.13 -10.92
CA ARG A 123 -8.35 22.16 -10.22
C ARG A 123 -7.16 22.68 -11.04
N LEU A 124 -6.47 21.78 -11.74
CA LEU A 124 -5.34 22.17 -12.61
C LEU A 124 -5.80 23.00 -13.82
N GLN A 125 -7.02 22.77 -14.30
CA GLN A 125 -7.65 23.55 -15.38
C GLN A 125 -8.34 24.81 -14.86
N GLN A 126 -8.35 25.05 -13.54
CA GLN A 126 -9.10 26.12 -12.89
C GLN A 126 -10.60 26.06 -13.14
N TRP A 127 -11.13 24.85 -13.31
CA TRP A 127 -12.55 24.55 -13.49
C TRP A 127 -13.22 24.21 -12.17
N GLU A 128 -14.53 24.45 -12.10
CA GLU A 128 -15.35 24.01 -10.97
C GLU A 128 -15.25 22.49 -10.79
N ASN A 129 -15.11 22.03 -9.55
CA ASN A 129 -14.90 20.62 -9.24
C ASN A 129 -16.25 19.88 -9.06
N PRO A 130 -16.65 19.00 -9.97
CA PRO A 130 -17.93 18.29 -9.89
C PRO A 130 -18.03 17.37 -8.66
N ALA A 131 -16.89 16.89 -8.13
CA ALA A 131 -16.87 16.00 -6.96
C ALA A 131 -17.12 16.75 -5.63
N GLU A 132 -17.09 18.09 -5.63
CA GLU A 132 -17.42 18.91 -4.45
C GLU A 132 -18.92 19.15 -4.28
N SER A 133 -19.71 18.83 -5.29
CA SER A 133 -21.17 18.89 -5.22
C SER A 133 -21.71 18.05 -4.04
N GLN A 134 -22.68 18.62 -3.32
CA GLN A 134 -23.32 17.94 -2.19
C GLN A 134 -24.00 16.62 -2.60
N VAL A 135 -24.54 16.55 -3.82
CA VAL A 135 -25.14 15.34 -4.36
C VAL A 135 -24.11 14.22 -4.49
N VAL A 136 -22.94 14.51 -5.08
CA VAL A 136 -21.85 13.53 -5.26
C VAL A 136 -21.33 13.05 -3.91
N LYS A 137 -21.08 13.96 -2.96
CA LYS A 137 -20.63 13.62 -1.59
C LYS A 137 -21.64 12.73 -0.86
N THR A 138 -22.93 13.07 -0.96
CA THR A 138 -24.00 12.29 -0.34
C THR A 138 -24.11 10.91 -0.98
N LEU A 139 -24.11 10.83 -2.31
CA LEU A 139 -24.20 9.56 -3.05
C LEU A 139 -23.05 8.61 -2.65
N LEU A 140 -21.81 9.09 -2.62
CA LEU A 140 -20.66 8.29 -2.21
C LEU A 140 -20.77 7.81 -0.76
N ARG A 141 -21.21 8.68 0.15
CA ARG A 141 -21.40 8.32 1.57
C ARG A 141 -22.45 7.23 1.74
N GLU A 142 -23.59 7.39 1.09
CA GLU A 142 -24.69 6.41 1.22
C GLU A 142 -24.36 5.10 0.47
N ALA A 143 -23.70 5.16 -0.68
CA ALA A 143 -23.21 3.97 -1.38
C ALA A 143 -22.23 3.16 -0.51
N ARG A 144 -21.32 3.83 0.20
CA ARG A 144 -20.39 3.18 1.13
C ARG A 144 -21.12 2.50 2.29
N LYS A 145 -22.14 3.17 2.87
CA LYS A 145 -22.96 2.60 3.94
C LYS A 145 -23.75 1.38 3.44
N ALA A 146 -24.36 1.47 2.26
CA ALA A 146 -25.09 0.36 1.65
C ALA A 146 -24.19 -0.86 1.45
N GLN A 147 -22.99 -0.68 0.87
CA GLN A 147 -22.03 -1.77 0.71
C GLN A 147 -21.63 -2.40 2.05
N ALA A 148 -21.39 -1.58 3.09
CA ALA A 148 -21.04 -2.08 4.42
C ALA A 148 -22.19 -2.90 5.04
N ARG A 149 -23.46 -2.44 4.94
CA ARG A 149 -24.65 -3.16 5.44
C ARG A 149 -24.84 -4.52 4.76
N HIS A 150 -24.46 -4.65 3.50
CA HIS A 150 -24.55 -5.90 2.74
C HIS A 150 -23.26 -6.74 2.78
N GLY A 151 -22.38 -6.49 3.75
CA GLY A 151 -21.18 -7.31 3.97
C GLY A 151 -20.10 -7.16 2.89
N VAL A 152 -20.21 -6.17 1.99
CA VAL A 152 -19.14 -5.87 1.02
C VAL A 152 -18.01 -5.16 1.75
N SER A 153 -17.14 -5.94 2.36
CA SER A 153 -15.95 -5.42 3.03
C SER A 153 -14.77 -5.34 2.08
N VAL A 154 -13.86 -4.40 2.36
CA VAL A 154 -12.56 -4.38 1.69
C VAL A 154 -11.82 -5.66 2.04
N ARG A 155 -11.56 -6.53 1.07
CA ARG A 155 -10.71 -7.70 1.27
C ARG A 155 -9.32 -7.25 1.70
N LYS A 156 -9.02 -7.39 2.98
CA LYS A 156 -7.66 -7.17 3.49
C LYS A 156 -6.78 -8.35 3.07
N LYS A 157 -5.52 -8.07 2.76
CA LYS A 157 -4.54 -9.13 2.54
C LYS A 157 -4.29 -9.87 3.84
N THR A 158 -4.05 -11.18 3.76
CA THR A 158 -3.69 -12.01 4.90
C THR A 158 -2.39 -11.48 5.52
N ALA A 159 -2.38 -11.29 6.83
CA ALA A 159 -1.20 -10.81 7.54
C ALA A 159 -0.16 -11.93 7.70
N VAL A 160 1.10 -11.68 7.34
CA VAL A 160 2.22 -12.61 7.59
C VAL A 160 2.67 -12.40 9.02
N VAL A 161 1.99 -12.99 9.99
CA VAL A 161 2.42 -13.06 11.39
C VAL A 161 3.55 -14.08 11.55
N LEU A 162 4.02 -14.35 12.75
CA LEU A 162 5.26 -15.12 12.97
C LEU A 162 5.20 -16.54 12.37
N GLU A 163 4.11 -17.27 12.58
CA GLU A 163 3.98 -18.65 12.13
C GLU A 163 3.99 -18.77 10.57
N PRO A 164 3.19 -18.01 9.81
CA PRO A 164 3.32 -17.96 8.35
C PRO A 164 4.69 -17.51 7.87
N LEU A 165 5.34 -16.55 8.57
CA LEU A 165 6.69 -16.12 8.23
C LEU A 165 7.68 -17.28 8.35
N GLN A 166 7.68 -17.99 9.47
CA GLN A 166 8.54 -19.16 9.71
C GLN A 166 8.33 -20.23 8.65
N ALA A 167 7.07 -20.54 8.31
CA ALA A 167 6.75 -21.50 7.26
C ALA A 167 7.29 -21.06 5.89
N MET A 168 7.16 -19.78 5.52
CA MET A 168 7.75 -19.23 4.29
C MET A 168 9.28 -19.32 4.29
N LEU A 169 9.93 -19.00 5.42
CA LEU A 169 11.38 -19.06 5.58
C LEU A 169 11.92 -20.50 5.47
N ALA A 170 11.19 -21.49 5.99
CA ALA A 170 11.54 -22.91 5.84
C ALA A 170 11.60 -23.37 4.38
N THR A 171 10.88 -22.71 3.48
CA THR A 171 10.96 -22.99 2.03
C THR A 171 12.21 -22.40 1.36
N CYS A 172 12.97 -21.53 2.05
CA CYS A 172 14.15 -20.89 1.51
C CYS A 172 15.38 -21.80 1.69
N THR A 173 15.78 -22.45 0.61
CA THR A 173 16.99 -23.30 0.56
C THR A 173 18.28 -22.45 0.54
N ASP A 174 19.43 -23.10 0.67
CA ASP A 174 20.74 -22.42 0.69
C ASP A 174 21.25 -21.98 -0.69
N GLY A 175 20.51 -22.27 -1.76
CA GLY A 175 20.81 -21.71 -3.08
C GLY A 175 20.58 -20.22 -3.16
N ILE A 176 21.26 -19.54 -4.11
CA ILE A 176 21.25 -18.07 -4.28
C ILE A 176 19.85 -17.44 -4.27
N ARG A 177 18.83 -18.15 -4.78
CA ARG A 177 17.43 -17.70 -4.75
C ARG A 177 16.84 -17.75 -3.34
N GLY A 178 17.13 -18.83 -2.61
CA GLY A 178 16.65 -18.98 -1.24
C GLY A 178 17.29 -17.95 -0.31
N LEU A 179 18.60 -17.73 -0.43
CA LEU A 179 19.32 -16.71 0.35
C LEU A 179 18.74 -15.32 0.10
N ARG A 180 18.53 -14.94 -1.17
CA ARG A 180 17.88 -13.66 -1.51
C ARG A 180 16.48 -13.55 -0.91
N ASP A 181 15.65 -14.55 -1.10
CA ASP A 181 14.25 -14.50 -0.69
C ASP A 181 14.13 -14.49 0.85
N ARG A 182 14.99 -15.23 1.56
CA ARG A 182 15.10 -15.23 3.03
C ARG A 182 15.49 -13.84 3.55
N ALA A 183 16.55 -13.25 3.01
CA ALA A 183 16.98 -11.91 3.38
C ALA A 183 15.91 -10.85 3.11
N LEU A 184 15.23 -10.94 1.96
CA LEU A 184 14.15 -10.03 1.58
C LEU A 184 12.96 -10.14 2.54
N LEU A 185 12.50 -11.36 2.85
CA LEU A 185 11.35 -11.58 3.74
C LEU A 185 11.64 -11.07 5.14
N LEU A 186 12.82 -11.39 5.69
CA LEU A 186 13.23 -10.98 7.03
C LEU A 186 13.43 -9.47 7.10
N LEU A 187 14.14 -8.85 6.15
CA LEU A 187 14.29 -7.39 6.13
C LEU A 187 12.94 -6.68 5.98
N ALA A 188 12.10 -7.15 5.07
CA ALA A 188 10.80 -6.53 4.84
C ALA A 188 9.87 -6.66 6.05
N TRP A 189 9.99 -7.73 6.84
CA TRP A 189 9.16 -7.97 8.02
C TRP A 189 9.78 -7.33 9.27
N SER A 190 10.94 -7.80 9.73
CA SER A 190 11.56 -7.38 11.00
C SER A 190 12.18 -5.98 10.95
N GLY A 191 12.53 -5.49 9.76
CA GLY A 191 12.94 -4.11 9.54
C GLY A 191 11.81 -3.08 9.74
N GLY A 192 10.68 -3.46 10.33
CA GLY A 192 9.55 -2.59 10.62
C GLY A 192 8.42 -2.67 9.59
N GLY A 193 8.24 -3.81 8.95
CA GLY A 193 7.15 -4.00 7.99
C GLY A 193 7.31 -3.08 6.76
N ARG A 194 8.42 -3.20 6.04
CA ARG A 194 8.76 -2.30 4.93
C ARG A 194 7.76 -2.34 3.78
N ARG A 195 7.47 -1.17 3.21
CA ARG A 195 6.67 -1.10 1.98
C ARG A 195 7.46 -1.70 0.83
N ARG A 196 6.77 -2.30 -0.12
CA ARG A 196 7.33 -2.84 -1.35
C ARG A 196 8.28 -1.86 -2.07
N SER A 197 7.93 -0.58 -2.12
CA SER A 197 8.76 0.47 -2.73
C SER A 197 10.02 0.77 -1.92
N GLU A 198 9.96 0.69 -0.61
CA GLU A 198 11.11 0.85 0.28
C GLU A 198 12.10 -0.30 0.07
N VAL A 199 11.60 -1.55 0.06
CA VAL A 199 12.46 -2.74 -0.16
C VAL A 199 13.20 -2.69 -1.50
N ILE A 200 12.53 -2.32 -2.59
CA ILE A 200 13.18 -2.24 -3.91
C ILE A 200 14.07 -1.00 -4.08
N GLY A 201 13.86 0.03 -3.27
CA GLY A 201 14.65 1.26 -3.26
C GLY A 201 15.97 1.13 -2.51
N LEU A 202 16.13 0.11 -1.65
CA LEU A 202 17.36 -0.07 -0.87
C LEU A 202 18.55 -0.37 -1.80
N GLN A 203 19.64 0.33 -1.51
CA GLN A 203 20.91 0.16 -2.19
C GLN A 203 21.94 -0.46 -1.23
N VAL A 204 22.96 -1.13 -1.75
CA VAL A 204 24.03 -1.73 -0.94
C VAL A 204 24.75 -0.66 -0.10
N GLN A 205 25.01 0.51 -0.66
CA GLN A 205 25.63 1.64 0.03
C GLN A 205 24.76 2.31 1.09
N ASP A 206 23.47 1.91 1.22
CA ASP A 206 22.60 2.35 2.32
C ASP A 206 22.73 1.47 3.57
N LEU A 207 23.58 0.44 3.50
CA LEU A 207 23.81 -0.49 4.58
C LEU A 207 25.07 -0.13 5.35
N ARG A 208 25.03 -0.28 6.67
CA ARG A 208 26.19 -0.15 7.55
C ARG A 208 26.15 -1.24 8.60
N ARG A 209 27.19 -2.04 8.68
CA ARG A 209 27.34 -3.05 9.72
C ARG A 209 27.81 -2.41 11.02
N LEU A 210 27.16 -2.69 12.12
CA LEU A 210 27.58 -2.25 13.45
C LEU A 210 28.44 -3.33 14.15
N ASP A 211 27.94 -4.56 14.14
CA ASP A 211 28.58 -5.71 14.78
C ASP A 211 28.21 -7.01 14.04
N ALA A 212 28.47 -8.17 14.67
CA ALA A 212 28.17 -9.47 14.08
C ALA A 212 26.67 -9.68 13.85
N ASP A 213 25.83 -9.16 14.73
CA ASP A 213 24.38 -9.41 14.81
C ASP A 213 23.52 -8.22 14.40
N THR A 214 24.14 -7.08 14.01
CA THR A 214 23.40 -5.84 13.79
C THR A 214 23.88 -5.13 12.52
N TRP A 215 22.92 -4.86 11.64
CA TRP A 215 23.07 -3.96 10.51
C TRP A 215 22.15 -2.75 10.68
N LEU A 216 22.60 -1.60 10.21
CA LEU A 216 21.74 -0.44 9.95
C LEU A 216 21.47 -0.34 8.45
N TYR A 217 20.26 0.03 8.09
CA TYR A 217 19.92 0.38 6.72
C TYR A 217 19.23 1.74 6.69
N ALA A 218 19.66 2.60 5.77
CA ALA A 218 19.09 3.92 5.60
C ALA A 218 17.94 3.85 4.59
N LEU A 219 16.78 4.38 4.97
CA LEU A 219 15.69 4.61 4.03
C LEU A 219 15.93 5.94 3.32
N GLY A 220 15.93 5.92 1.99
CA GLY A 220 15.88 7.14 1.18
C GLY A 220 14.56 7.88 1.36
N ALA A 221 14.31 8.95 0.60
CA ALA A 221 13.07 9.70 0.63
C ALA A 221 11.86 8.74 0.49
N THR A 222 11.08 8.60 1.55
CA THR A 222 9.88 7.75 1.56
C THR A 222 8.66 8.57 1.14
N LYS A 223 7.58 7.90 0.75
CA LYS A 223 6.30 8.56 0.39
C LYS A 223 5.78 9.50 1.50
N THR A 224 6.22 9.29 2.72
CA THR A 224 5.77 10.04 3.90
C THR A 224 6.83 10.99 4.45
N ASP A 225 8.06 10.92 3.96
CA ASP A 225 9.15 11.79 4.38
C ASP A 225 9.63 12.64 3.20
N THR A 226 9.32 13.93 3.26
CA THR A 226 9.72 14.94 2.29
C THR A 226 10.90 15.79 2.81
N GLY A 227 11.36 15.56 4.04
CA GLY A 227 12.43 16.34 4.69
C GLY A 227 13.84 15.93 4.30
N GLY A 228 14.02 14.85 3.52
CA GLY A 228 15.34 14.42 3.05
C GLY A 228 16.26 13.80 4.11
N GLU A 229 15.84 13.67 5.36
CA GLU A 229 16.62 12.99 6.40
C GLU A 229 16.73 11.50 6.11
N ARG A 230 17.96 11.00 6.01
CA ARG A 230 18.24 9.57 5.97
C ARG A 230 18.00 8.98 7.35
N ARG A 231 16.91 8.24 7.53
CA ARG A 231 16.60 7.56 8.80
C ARG A 231 17.15 6.15 8.78
N GLU A 232 18.15 5.92 9.60
CA GLU A 232 18.68 4.58 9.82
C GLU A 232 17.72 3.75 10.66
N LYS A 233 17.56 2.48 10.29
CA LYS A 233 16.77 1.49 11.00
C LYS A 233 17.64 0.27 11.32
N PRO A 234 17.53 -0.29 12.52
CA PRO A 234 18.27 -1.50 12.86
C PRO A 234 17.63 -2.74 12.22
N LEU A 235 18.49 -3.66 11.85
CA LEU A 235 18.16 -5.03 11.45
C LEU A 235 19.04 -5.95 12.29
N GLN A 236 18.43 -6.80 13.13
CA GLN A 236 19.15 -7.56 14.15
C GLN A 236 18.89 -9.07 14.05
N GLY A 237 19.81 -9.84 14.64
CA GLY A 237 19.72 -11.29 14.78
C GLY A 237 19.50 -12.04 13.45
N PRO A 238 18.51 -12.94 13.35
CA PRO A 238 18.30 -13.76 12.16
C PRO A 238 18.14 -12.96 10.86
N ALA A 239 17.63 -11.73 10.92
CA ALA A 239 17.49 -10.87 9.76
C ALA A 239 18.83 -10.27 9.32
N ALA A 240 19.69 -9.92 10.29
CA ALA A 240 21.07 -9.46 10.02
C ALA A 240 21.90 -10.60 9.40
N HIS A 241 21.83 -11.80 9.94
CA HIS A 241 22.53 -12.98 9.41
C HIS A 241 22.07 -13.34 7.99
N ALA A 242 20.75 -13.29 7.72
CA ALA A 242 20.24 -13.55 6.38
C ALA A 242 20.66 -12.49 5.36
N LEU A 243 20.73 -11.23 5.79
CA LEU A 243 21.26 -10.14 4.97
C LEU A 243 22.73 -10.36 4.65
N GLN A 244 23.55 -10.72 5.64
CA GLN A 244 24.96 -11.04 5.48
C GLN A 244 25.14 -12.18 4.47
N ALA A 245 24.46 -13.29 4.64
CA ALA A 245 24.52 -14.45 3.73
C ALA A 245 24.15 -14.09 2.29
N TRP A 246 23.16 -13.21 2.09
CA TRP A 246 22.82 -12.71 0.78
C TRP A 246 23.93 -11.84 0.17
N LEU A 247 24.53 -10.94 0.95
CA LEU A 247 25.61 -10.07 0.49
C LEU A 247 26.85 -10.87 0.10
N GLU A 248 27.17 -11.93 0.84
CA GLU A 248 28.29 -12.84 0.55
C GLU A 248 28.03 -13.66 -0.72
N ALA A 249 26.83 -14.18 -0.90
CA ALA A 249 26.44 -14.95 -2.08
C ALA A 249 26.30 -14.10 -3.35
N ALA A 250 26.07 -12.79 -3.21
CA ALA A 250 25.86 -11.86 -4.29
C ALA A 250 26.58 -10.54 -4.04
N PRO A 251 27.92 -10.54 -4.02
CA PRO A 251 28.72 -9.37 -3.64
C PRO A 251 28.46 -8.20 -4.58
N ALA A 252 28.39 -7.01 -4.01
CA ALA A 252 28.33 -5.72 -4.69
C ALA A 252 28.72 -4.62 -3.72
N GLN A 253 29.44 -3.60 -4.18
CA GLN A 253 29.76 -2.42 -3.40
C GLN A 253 28.67 -1.35 -3.48
N THR A 254 27.99 -1.27 -4.61
CA THR A 254 26.95 -0.27 -4.88
C THR A 254 25.80 -0.90 -5.67
N GLY A 255 24.72 -0.16 -5.79
CA GLY A 255 23.56 -0.57 -6.59
C GLY A 255 22.47 -1.28 -5.78
N PRO A 256 21.45 -1.82 -6.47
CA PRO A 256 20.27 -2.39 -5.79
C PRO A 256 20.62 -3.53 -4.84
N LEU A 257 20.12 -3.47 -3.60
CA LEU A 257 20.33 -4.51 -2.60
C LEU A 257 19.73 -5.85 -3.06
N PHE A 258 18.46 -5.87 -3.49
CA PHE A 258 17.81 -7.08 -3.97
C PHE A 258 17.73 -7.08 -5.48
N ARG A 259 18.51 -8.00 -6.09
CA ARG A 259 18.70 -8.08 -7.54
C ARG A 259 17.92 -9.23 -8.17
N ARG A 260 17.64 -9.10 -9.46
CA ARG A 260 17.04 -10.16 -10.26
C ARG A 260 18.02 -11.34 -10.41
N LEU A 261 17.45 -12.53 -10.59
CA LEU A 261 18.19 -13.74 -10.91
C LEU A 261 17.77 -14.23 -12.28
N TYR A 262 18.74 -14.54 -13.11
CA TYR A 262 18.52 -15.22 -14.38
C TYR A 262 18.30 -16.73 -14.17
N ARG A 263 17.92 -17.45 -15.23
CA ARG A 263 17.97 -18.90 -15.25
C ARG A 263 19.41 -19.36 -14.94
N GLY A 264 19.56 -20.40 -14.12
CA GLY A 264 20.86 -20.87 -13.64
C GLY A 264 21.43 -20.12 -12.43
N GLY A 265 20.70 -19.15 -11.84
CA GLY A 265 21.10 -18.50 -10.59
C GLY A 265 22.06 -17.31 -10.72
N ARG A 266 22.47 -16.92 -11.95
CA ARG A 266 23.31 -15.75 -12.15
C ARG A 266 22.58 -14.47 -11.67
N VAL A 267 23.28 -13.66 -10.87
CA VAL A 267 22.77 -12.40 -10.34
C VAL A 267 22.85 -11.30 -11.39
N SER A 268 21.76 -10.58 -11.62
CA SER A 268 21.69 -9.40 -12.50
C SER A 268 22.20 -8.16 -11.78
N SER A 269 22.67 -7.16 -12.54
CA SER A 269 22.89 -5.80 -12.02
C SER A 269 21.56 -5.05 -11.74
N THR A 270 20.45 -5.51 -12.31
CA THR A 270 19.14 -4.86 -12.20
C THR A 270 18.42 -5.29 -10.92
N GLY A 271 17.88 -4.32 -10.18
CA GLY A 271 17.07 -4.53 -8.99
C GLY A 271 15.75 -5.23 -9.27
N LEU A 272 15.13 -5.75 -8.22
CA LEU A 272 13.77 -6.28 -8.25
C LEU A 272 12.75 -5.17 -8.49
N SER A 273 11.69 -5.48 -9.24
CA SER A 273 10.51 -4.64 -9.31
C SER A 273 9.57 -4.93 -8.12
N GLY A 274 8.68 -3.99 -7.81
CA GLY A 274 7.68 -4.21 -6.75
C GLY A 274 6.76 -5.42 -7.01
N ASP A 275 6.50 -5.74 -8.28
CA ASP A 275 5.69 -6.92 -8.63
C ASP A 275 6.46 -8.24 -8.43
N GLN A 276 7.80 -8.20 -8.60
CA GLN A 276 8.64 -9.35 -8.29
C GLN A 276 8.67 -9.62 -6.78
N VAL A 277 8.72 -8.59 -5.93
CA VAL A 277 8.59 -8.75 -4.47
C VAL A 277 7.26 -9.42 -4.11
N ALA A 278 6.15 -8.93 -4.68
CA ALA A 278 4.84 -9.55 -4.44
C ALA A 278 4.78 -11.02 -4.91
N ARG A 279 5.41 -11.34 -6.05
CA ARG A 279 5.50 -12.72 -6.55
C ARG A 279 6.36 -13.61 -5.65
N ILE A 280 7.44 -13.09 -5.06
CA ILE A 280 8.26 -13.82 -4.09
C ILE A 280 7.42 -14.21 -2.88
N VAL A 281 6.71 -13.25 -2.26
CA VAL A 281 5.85 -13.53 -1.11
C VAL A 281 4.80 -14.60 -1.43
N LYS A 282 4.08 -14.43 -2.55
CA LYS A 282 3.07 -15.42 -2.99
C LYS A 282 3.66 -16.82 -3.22
N ARG A 283 4.81 -16.89 -3.89
CA ARG A 283 5.49 -18.16 -4.16
C ARG A 283 5.92 -18.85 -2.87
N ARG A 284 6.49 -18.11 -1.91
CA ARG A 284 6.93 -18.68 -0.63
C ARG A 284 5.75 -19.17 0.19
N ALA A 285 4.64 -18.43 0.20
CA ALA A 285 3.40 -18.87 0.82
C ALA A 285 2.87 -20.16 0.17
N GLN A 286 2.85 -20.22 -1.16
CA GLN A 286 2.41 -21.41 -1.90
C GLN A 286 3.31 -22.64 -1.62
N LEU A 287 4.63 -22.46 -1.61
CA LEU A 287 5.58 -23.53 -1.31
C LEU A 287 5.44 -24.04 0.14
N ALA A 288 5.03 -23.16 1.05
CA ALA A 288 4.75 -23.49 2.44
C ALA A 288 3.33 -24.08 2.65
N GLY A 289 2.54 -24.29 1.61
CA GLY A 289 1.17 -24.79 1.71
C GLY A 289 0.19 -23.85 2.41
N LEU A 290 0.51 -22.55 2.48
CA LEU A 290 -0.31 -21.57 3.20
C LEU A 290 -1.49 -21.09 2.35
N GLU A 291 -2.69 -21.25 2.88
CA GLU A 291 -3.90 -20.67 2.29
C GLU A 291 -4.05 -19.20 2.67
N GLY A 292 -4.51 -18.36 1.72
CA GLY A 292 -4.75 -16.94 1.96
C GLY A 292 -4.44 -16.04 0.77
N ASP A 293 -4.79 -14.75 0.90
CA ASP A 293 -4.50 -13.73 -0.12
C ASP A 293 -3.21 -12.97 0.25
N TRP A 294 -2.09 -13.53 -0.14
CA TRP A 294 -0.75 -13.05 0.19
C TRP A 294 -0.25 -11.99 -0.81
N ALA A 295 0.41 -10.97 -0.29
CA ALA A 295 1.06 -9.92 -1.09
C ALA A 295 2.24 -9.31 -0.32
N ALA A 296 3.02 -8.44 -0.96
CA ALA A 296 4.10 -7.71 -0.27
C ALA A 296 3.59 -6.90 0.94
N HIS A 297 2.36 -6.37 0.89
CA HIS A 297 1.74 -5.66 2.02
C HIS A 297 1.44 -6.57 3.21
N SER A 298 1.32 -7.89 2.99
CA SER A 298 1.10 -8.89 4.03
C SER A 298 2.25 -8.93 5.07
N LEU A 299 3.48 -8.64 4.65
CA LEU A 299 4.63 -8.55 5.56
C LEU A 299 4.48 -7.36 6.51
N ARG A 300 4.04 -6.21 6.00
CA ARG A 300 3.84 -5.01 6.81
C ARG A 300 2.67 -5.15 7.79
N SER A 301 1.52 -5.63 7.31
CA SER A 301 0.37 -5.90 8.18
C SER A 301 0.70 -6.98 9.21
N GLY A 302 1.49 -8.00 8.82
CA GLY A 302 1.94 -9.07 9.71
C GLY A 302 2.83 -8.57 10.84
N PHE A 303 3.84 -7.75 10.54
CA PHE A 303 4.68 -7.14 11.57
C PHE A 303 3.85 -6.35 12.60
N VAL A 304 2.93 -5.50 12.13
CA VAL A 304 2.08 -4.69 13.02
C VAL A 304 1.14 -5.56 13.86
N THR A 305 0.54 -6.60 13.24
CA THR A 305 -0.34 -7.54 13.93
C THR A 305 0.41 -8.34 14.97
N GLU A 306 1.61 -8.82 14.63
CA GLU A 306 2.46 -9.58 15.56
C GLU A 306 2.95 -8.71 16.72
N ALA A 307 3.36 -7.48 16.46
CA ALA A 307 3.71 -6.53 17.51
C ALA A 307 2.55 -6.31 18.49
N GLY A 308 1.31 -6.23 17.98
CA GLY A 308 0.12 -6.17 18.83
C GLY A 308 -0.11 -7.45 19.63
N ARG A 309 0.15 -8.64 19.05
CA ARG A 309 0.08 -9.93 19.75
C ARG A 309 1.07 -10.01 20.91
N GLN A 310 2.28 -9.51 20.67
CA GLN A 310 3.37 -9.53 21.66
C GLN A 310 3.32 -8.36 22.65
N GLY A 311 2.34 -7.47 22.55
CA GLY A 311 2.16 -6.34 23.46
C GLY A 311 3.22 -5.24 23.32
N VAL A 312 3.89 -5.15 22.16
CA VAL A 312 4.89 -4.10 21.89
C VAL A 312 4.20 -2.72 21.95
N PRO A 313 4.76 -1.72 22.63
CA PRO A 313 4.17 -0.40 22.69
C PRO A 313 3.93 0.21 21.31
N LEU A 314 2.73 0.77 21.09
CA LEU A 314 2.33 1.31 19.79
C LEU A 314 3.32 2.36 19.25
N GLY A 315 3.90 3.18 20.15
CA GLY A 315 4.90 4.19 19.79
C GLY A 315 6.15 3.58 19.12
N GLU A 316 6.64 2.46 19.66
CA GLU A 316 7.80 1.72 19.11
C GLU A 316 7.46 1.12 17.74
N VAL A 317 6.26 0.53 17.60
CA VAL A 317 5.78 0.01 16.32
C VAL A 317 5.68 1.12 15.28
N MET A 318 5.17 2.30 15.66
CA MET A 318 5.07 3.45 14.77
C MET A 318 6.45 4.00 14.38
N ALA A 319 7.40 4.06 15.33
CA ALA A 319 8.78 4.47 15.06
C ALA A 319 9.47 3.54 14.06
N MET A 320 9.25 2.23 14.17
CA MET A 320 9.79 1.25 13.22
C MET A 320 9.09 1.33 11.86
N THR A 321 7.76 1.40 11.82
CA THR A 321 6.98 1.31 10.58
C THR A 321 6.86 2.63 9.82
N GLU A 322 7.16 3.76 10.47
CA GLU A 322 6.96 5.13 9.94
C GLU A 322 5.50 5.43 9.53
N HIS A 323 4.55 4.95 10.31
CA HIS A 323 3.17 5.35 10.16
C HIS A 323 2.93 6.73 10.80
N ARG A 324 2.37 7.66 10.02
CA ARG A 324 1.97 8.99 10.54
C ARG A 324 0.58 8.99 11.16
N SER A 325 -0.26 8.04 10.79
CA SER A 325 -1.65 7.94 11.26
C SER A 325 -1.83 6.76 12.20
N ILE A 326 -2.16 7.05 13.43
CA ILE A 326 -2.52 6.06 14.45
C ILE A 326 -3.67 5.18 13.96
N THR A 327 -4.72 5.77 13.36
CA THR A 327 -5.89 5.05 12.86
C THR A 327 -5.53 3.95 11.87
N THR A 328 -4.53 4.20 11.00
CA THR A 328 -4.09 3.19 10.02
C THR A 328 -3.39 2.01 10.69
N VAL A 329 -2.59 2.26 11.71
CA VAL A 329 -1.86 1.22 12.45
C VAL A 329 -2.80 0.41 13.33
N MET A 330 -3.69 1.11 14.05
CA MET A 330 -4.61 0.51 15.02
C MET A 330 -5.46 -0.60 14.41
N GLY A 331 -5.89 -0.46 13.14
CA GLY A 331 -6.70 -1.49 12.48
C GLY A 331 -6.00 -2.85 12.31
N TYR A 332 -4.66 -2.90 12.29
CA TYR A 332 -3.87 -4.13 12.28
C TYR A 332 -3.37 -4.51 13.69
N PHE A 333 -2.96 -3.52 14.47
CA PHE A 333 -2.46 -3.70 15.82
C PHE A 333 -3.52 -4.31 16.75
N GLN A 334 -4.74 -3.78 16.75
CA GLN A 334 -5.86 -4.29 17.54
C GLN A 334 -6.25 -5.73 17.15
N ALA A 335 -6.19 -6.08 15.85
CA ALA A 335 -6.46 -7.45 15.42
C ALA A 335 -5.49 -8.46 16.05
N GLY A 336 -4.25 -8.06 16.38
CA GLY A 336 -3.29 -8.88 17.11
C GLY A 336 -3.53 -8.90 18.61
N SER A 337 -3.83 -7.75 19.21
CA SER A 337 -3.91 -7.57 20.67
C SER A 337 -5.22 -8.07 21.31
N LEU A 338 -6.32 -8.21 20.53
CA LEU A 338 -7.63 -8.55 21.08
C LEU A 338 -7.66 -9.85 21.87
N LEU A 339 -7.03 -10.92 21.38
CA LEU A 339 -7.02 -12.23 22.05
C LEU A 339 -6.18 -12.24 23.33
N GLY A 340 -5.19 -11.36 23.44
CA GLY A 340 -4.33 -11.18 24.62
C GLY A 340 -4.79 -10.06 25.55
N SER A 341 -5.87 -9.36 25.20
CA SER A 341 -6.32 -8.17 25.92
C SER A 341 -6.73 -8.50 27.36
N ARG A 342 -6.25 -7.70 28.31
CA ARG A 342 -6.75 -7.76 29.70
C ARG A 342 -8.26 -7.48 29.78
N ALA A 343 -8.81 -6.72 28.83
CA ALA A 343 -10.23 -6.42 28.78
C ALA A 343 -11.10 -7.68 28.56
N THR A 344 -10.59 -8.70 27.86
CA THR A 344 -11.31 -9.98 27.68
C THR A 344 -11.29 -10.84 28.95
N LYS A 345 -10.45 -10.52 29.94
CA LYS A 345 -10.25 -11.27 31.19
C LYS A 345 -10.88 -10.58 32.41
N LEU A 346 -11.58 -9.46 32.21
CA LEU A 346 -12.16 -8.69 33.31
C LEU A 346 -13.10 -9.52 34.22
N LEU A 347 -13.89 -10.43 33.66
CA LEU A 347 -14.78 -11.32 34.43
C LEU A 347 -14.04 -12.48 35.10
N GLY A 348 -12.93 -12.96 34.50
CA GLY A 348 -12.19 -14.11 35.05
C GLY A 348 -11.52 -13.86 36.37
N GLN A 349 -11.16 -12.63 36.68
CA GLN A 349 -10.57 -12.24 37.98
C GLN A 349 -11.63 -12.05 39.08
N ALA A 350 -12.85 -11.68 38.69
CA ALA A 350 -13.93 -11.43 39.64
C ALA A 350 -14.72 -12.71 40.05
N LEU A 351 -14.66 -13.75 39.26
CA LEU A 351 -15.44 -14.98 39.45
C LEU A 351 -14.57 -16.20 39.83
N THR A 352 -13.25 -16.02 40.04
CA THR A 352 -12.44 -17.10 40.63
C THR A 352 -12.82 -17.27 42.09
N PRO A 353 -13.40 -18.41 42.53
CA PRO A 353 -13.71 -18.65 43.94
C PRO A 353 -12.45 -18.50 44.78
N GLN A 354 -12.42 -17.60 45.74
CA GLN A 354 -11.39 -17.64 46.79
C GLN A 354 -11.50 -19.01 47.45
N ALA A 355 -10.42 -19.78 47.37
CA ALA A 355 -10.30 -21.03 48.09
C ALA A 355 -10.63 -20.70 49.56
N SER A 356 -11.70 -21.30 50.07
CA SER A 356 -12.16 -21.16 51.45
C SER A 356 -10.96 -21.39 52.39
N ALA A 357 -10.61 -20.37 53.17
CA ALA A 357 -9.73 -20.52 54.32
C ALA A 357 -10.27 -21.65 55.18
N SER A 358 -9.44 -22.63 55.46
CA SER A 358 -9.75 -23.73 56.38
C SER A 358 -10.20 -23.17 57.70
N ALA A 359 -11.38 -23.66 58.15
CA ALA A 359 -11.88 -23.40 59.48
C ALA A 359 -10.89 -23.83 60.53
N PRO A 360 -10.73 -23.09 61.65
CA PRO A 360 -9.96 -23.56 62.79
C PRO A 360 -10.69 -24.73 63.39
N SER A 361 -9.94 -25.84 63.64
CA SER A 361 -10.39 -26.97 64.45
C SER A 361 -10.44 -26.53 65.90
N ASP A 362 -11.65 -26.49 66.48
CA ASP A 362 -11.84 -26.41 67.91
C ASP A 362 -11.42 -27.75 68.55
N GLU A 363 -10.49 -27.69 69.48
CA GLU A 363 -10.33 -28.53 70.65
C GLU A 363 -10.47 -27.66 71.91
#